data_cb512e418d8ea014b5484533c67a8384
#
_entry.id   cb512e418d8ea014b5484533c67a8384
#
_cell.length_a   1.000
_cell.length_b   1.000
_cell.length_c   1.000
_cell.angle_alpha   90.00
_cell.angle_beta   90.00
_cell.angle_gamma   90.00
#
_symmetry.space_group_name_H-M   'P 1'
#
loop_
_entity.id
_entity.type
_entity.pdbx_description
1 polymer ?
#
loop_
_entity_poly.entity_id
_entity_poly.type
_entity_poly.pdbx_seq_one_letter_code
_entity_poly.pdbx_strand_id
1 'polypeptide(L)'
;MRSRFIRFVAAPVAGVALLTAAAAGAHHSTAMFYWGKEVKIANATVERWDWTNPHTFLYVTVPTPAGPEHWAFEGMSPNHLGRTGWTKRSLAAGDKISLVYYPLKDGRKGGFDTQVVLPNGQTLHQLSSPTDNPAKEP
;
A
#
# COMPACT_ATOMS: atom_id res chain seq x y z
N MET A 1 -65.88 22.96 -8.64
CA MET A 1 -64.89 22.48 -7.69
C MET A 1 -63.72 21.88 -8.47
N ARG A 2 -62.58 22.57 -8.57
CA ARG A 2 -61.39 22.07 -9.28
C ARG A 2 -60.32 21.75 -8.22
N SER A 3 -60.09 20.46 -7.99
CA SER A 3 -59.07 19.96 -7.09
C SER A 3 -57.68 20.15 -7.72
N ARG A 4 -56.81 20.94 -7.07
CA ARG A 4 -55.42 21.13 -7.45
C ARG A 4 -54.59 20.04 -6.76
N PHE A 5 -54.09 19.07 -7.52
CA PHE A 5 -53.08 18.12 -7.04
C PHE A 5 -51.71 18.82 -6.94
N ILE A 6 -51.25 18.97 -5.71
CA ILE A 6 -49.85 19.38 -5.43
C ILE A 6 -49.01 18.14 -5.60
N ARG A 7 -48.16 18.13 -6.67
CA ARG A 7 -47.11 17.13 -6.84
C ARG A 7 -45.90 17.54 -6.01
N PHE A 8 -45.61 16.82 -4.95
CA PHE A 8 -44.35 16.91 -4.25
C PHE A 8 -43.24 16.30 -5.13
N VAL A 9 -42.32 17.15 -5.55
CA VAL A 9 -41.04 16.72 -6.16
C VAL A 9 -40.07 16.43 -5.00
N ALA A 10 -40.01 15.16 -4.60
CA ALA A 10 -39.02 14.70 -3.63
C ALA A 10 -38.00 13.85 -4.38
N ALA A 11 -36.86 14.43 -4.73
CA ALA A 11 -35.53 13.82 -4.93
C ALA A 11 -34.63 14.83 -5.66
N PRO A 12 -33.48 15.18 -5.14
CA PRO A 12 -32.29 14.36 -5.21
C PRO A 12 -31.29 14.63 -4.04
N VAL A 13 -31.61 14.21 -2.84
CA VAL A 13 -30.68 14.37 -1.70
C VAL A 13 -29.86 13.08 -1.46
N ALA A 14 -30.31 11.94 -1.98
CA ALA A 14 -29.66 10.65 -1.74
C ALA A 14 -28.34 10.45 -2.53
N GLY A 15 -28.13 11.19 -3.62
CA GLY A 15 -26.95 11.00 -4.49
C GLY A 15 -25.64 11.60 -3.96
N VAL A 16 -25.72 12.64 -3.15
CA VAL A 16 -24.53 13.38 -2.66
C VAL A 16 -23.88 12.68 -1.46
N ALA A 17 -24.66 11.96 -0.65
CA ALA A 17 -24.15 11.28 0.54
C ALA A 17 -23.29 10.04 0.23
N LEU A 18 -23.45 9.41 -0.93
CA LEU A 18 -22.67 8.22 -1.33
C LEU A 18 -21.26 8.55 -1.88
N LEU A 19 -21.05 9.76 -2.39
CA LEU A 19 -19.76 10.19 -2.93
C LEU A 19 -18.75 10.62 -1.86
N THR A 20 -19.22 11.00 -0.67
CA THR A 20 -18.34 11.42 0.43
C THR A 20 -17.78 10.24 1.24
N ALA A 21 -18.41 9.07 1.20
CA ALA A 21 -17.95 7.89 1.93
C ALA A 21 -16.70 7.23 1.30
N ALA A 22 -16.49 7.37 -0.01
CA ALA A 22 -15.34 6.78 -0.69
C ALA A 22 -14.01 7.52 -0.41
N ALA A 23 -14.06 8.83 -0.14
CA ALA A 23 -12.87 9.63 0.17
C ALA A 23 -12.35 9.39 1.60
N ALA A 24 -13.23 9.06 2.55
CA ALA A 24 -12.84 8.80 3.93
C ALA A 24 -12.05 7.48 4.11
N GLY A 25 -12.26 6.48 3.23
CA GLY A 25 -11.55 5.20 3.27
C GLY A 25 -10.08 5.29 2.83
N ALA A 26 -9.75 6.22 1.94
CA ALA A 26 -8.39 6.37 1.42
C ALA A 26 -7.42 7.01 2.44
N HIS A 27 -7.90 7.90 3.30
CA HIS A 27 -7.08 8.54 4.34
C HIS A 27 -6.78 7.63 5.53
N HIS A 28 -7.56 6.57 5.77
CA HIS A 28 -7.31 5.65 6.87
C HIS A 28 -6.20 4.64 6.59
N SER A 29 -5.86 4.35 5.33
CA SER A 29 -4.84 3.34 4.99
C SER A 29 -3.42 3.78 5.37
N THR A 30 -3.07 5.07 5.23
CA THR A 30 -1.73 5.57 5.55
C THR A 30 -1.49 5.74 7.05
N ALA A 31 -2.55 5.97 7.85
CA ALA A 31 -2.46 6.17 9.30
C ALA A 31 -2.01 4.91 10.07
N MET A 32 -2.09 3.73 9.45
CA MET A 32 -1.73 2.45 10.07
C MET A 32 -0.22 2.20 10.15
N PHE A 33 0.60 2.96 9.40
CA PHE A 33 2.06 2.78 9.38
C PHE A 33 2.78 3.75 10.32
N TYR A 34 3.94 3.33 10.82
CA TYR A 34 4.83 4.14 11.68
C TYR A 34 5.83 4.92 10.83
N TRP A 35 5.38 5.99 10.16
CA TRP A 35 6.16 6.77 9.19
C TRP A 35 7.46 7.39 9.71
N GLY A 36 7.63 7.51 11.01
CA GLY A 36 8.86 8.02 11.65
C GLY A 36 9.92 6.96 11.94
N LYS A 37 9.66 5.68 11.62
CA LYS A 37 10.53 4.57 12.02
C LYS A 37 10.80 3.63 10.84
N GLU A 38 11.88 3.85 10.12
CA GLU A 38 12.36 2.89 9.13
C GLU A 38 13.00 1.67 9.80
N VAL A 39 12.67 0.50 9.29
CA VAL A 39 13.25 -0.78 9.71
C VAL A 39 13.77 -1.50 8.49
N LYS A 40 14.90 -2.20 8.65
CA LYS A 40 15.52 -3.00 7.58
C LYS A 40 15.39 -4.49 7.89
N ILE A 41 15.01 -5.27 6.89
CA ILE A 41 15.08 -6.73 6.89
C ILE A 41 16.16 -7.14 5.88
N ALA A 42 17.06 -8.01 6.30
CA ALA A 42 18.03 -8.68 5.43
C ALA A 42 17.58 -10.13 5.20
N ASN A 43 17.95 -10.71 4.03
CA ASN A 43 17.76 -12.13 3.70
C ASN A 43 16.29 -12.61 3.71
N ALA A 44 15.34 -11.75 3.36
CA ALA A 44 13.98 -12.19 3.11
C ALA A 44 13.89 -12.99 1.81
N THR A 45 12.99 -13.97 1.77
CA THR A 45 12.71 -14.76 0.56
C THR A 45 11.32 -14.38 0.05
N VAL A 46 11.25 -13.98 -1.22
CA VAL A 46 9.97 -13.63 -1.85
C VAL A 46 9.10 -14.89 -1.95
N GLU A 47 7.87 -14.82 -1.48
CA GLU A 47 6.83 -15.83 -1.66
C GLU A 47 5.96 -15.48 -2.85
N ARG A 48 5.52 -14.20 -2.92
CA ARG A 48 4.63 -13.68 -3.95
C ARG A 48 4.78 -12.17 -4.11
N TRP A 49 4.67 -11.70 -5.33
CA TRP A 49 4.59 -10.30 -5.72
C TRP A 49 3.28 -10.02 -6.43
N ASP A 50 2.36 -9.30 -5.77
CA ASP A 50 1.06 -8.94 -6.33
C ASP A 50 1.14 -7.55 -6.96
N TRP A 51 1.08 -7.50 -8.28
CA TRP A 51 1.07 -6.27 -9.08
C TRP A 51 -0.36 -5.86 -9.40
N THR A 52 -1.06 -5.29 -8.41
CA THR A 52 -2.50 -4.99 -8.46
C THR A 52 -2.80 -3.55 -8.07
N ASN A 53 -3.95 -3.01 -8.56
CA ASN A 53 -4.48 -1.73 -8.11
C ASN A 53 -5.42 -1.93 -6.90
N PRO A 54 -5.51 -0.95 -5.99
CA PRO A 54 -4.80 0.33 -5.96
C PRO A 54 -3.36 0.24 -5.45
N HIS A 55 -2.96 -0.86 -4.80
CA HIS A 55 -1.66 -1.06 -4.17
C HIS A 55 -1.05 -2.39 -4.57
N THR A 56 0.29 -2.42 -4.67
CA THR A 56 1.05 -3.66 -4.78
C THR A 56 1.24 -4.30 -3.40
N PHE A 57 1.45 -5.63 -3.38
CA PHE A 57 1.77 -6.35 -2.15
C PHE A 57 2.94 -7.31 -2.36
N LEU A 58 3.90 -7.22 -1.45
CA LEU A 58 5.05 -8.11 -1.40
C LEU A 58 4.92 -9.04 -0.18
N TYR A 59 4.86 -10.33 -0.44
CA TYR A 59 4.84 -11.38 0.59
C TYR A 59 6.18 -12.06 0.65
N VAL A 60 6.74 -12.17 1.85
CA VAL A 60 8.07 -12.76 2.06
C VAL A 60 8.11 -13.67 3.28
N THR A 61 9.01 -14.63 3.24
CA THR A 61 9.47 -15.35 4.43
C THR A 61 10.72 -14.67 4.99
N VAL A 62 10.68 -14.32 6.27
CA VAL A 62 11.80 -13.74 7.01
C VAL A 62 12.38 -14.80 7.97
N PRO A 63 13.67 -15.16 7.87
CA PRO A 63 14.28 -16.08 8.81
C PRO A 63 14.43 -15.40 10.18
N THR A 64 14.01 -16.09 11.24
CA THR A 64 14.20 -15.65 12.63
C THR A 64 14.79 -16.78 13.47
N PRO A 65 15.35 -16.48 14.65
CA PRO A 65 15.84 -17.53 15.57
C PRO A 65 14.77 -18.54 16.00
N ALA A 66 13.51 -18.14 16.00
CA ALA A 66 12.36 -18.99 16.33
C ALA A 66 11.82 -19.79 15.14
N GLY A 67 12.39 -19.59 13.94
CA GLY A 67 11.95 -20.19 12.69
C GLY A 67 11.50 -19.14 11.66
N PRO A 68 11.15 -19.56 10.44
CA PRO A 68 10.69 -18.65 9.40
C PRO A 68 9.34 -18.02 9.73
N GLU A 69 9.19 -16.74 9.45
CA GLU A 69 7.96 -15.98 9.64
C GLU A 69 7.46 -15.41 8.31
N HIS A 70 6.13 -15.41 8.11
CA HIS A 70 5.48 -14.83 6.94
C HIS A 70 5.15 -13.36 7.18
N TRP A 71 5.58 -12.50 6.27
CA TRP A 71 5.42 -11.06 6.35
C TRP A 71 4.76 -10.52 5.07
N ALA A 72 3.96 -9.46 5.20
CA ALA A 72 3.29 -8.82 4.08
C ALA A 72 3.57 -7.31 4.08
N PHE A 73 4.00 -6.79 2.94
CA PHE A 73 4.28 -5.37 2.75
C PHE A 73 3.37 -4.79 1.68
N GLU A 74 2.76 -3.65 2.00
CA GLU A 74 2.03 -2.84 1.06
C GLU A 74 3.00 -1.87 0.38
N GLY A 75 2.82 -1.66 -0.93
CA GLY A 75 3.59 -0.71 -1.71
C GLY A 75 2.72 0.29 -2.45
N MET A 76 3.34 1.11 -3.28
CA MET A 76 2.66 2.08 -4.13
C MET A 76 1.86 1.38 -5.23
N SER A 77 1.01 2.14 -5.94
CA SER A 77 0.25 1.61 -7.07
C SER A 77 1.15 1.18 -8.23
N PRO A 78 0.73 0.21 -9.07
CA PRO A 78 1.47 -0.17 -10.27
C PRO A 78 1.79 0.99 -11.20
N ASN A 79 0.87 1.95 -11.31
CA ASN A 79 1.07 3.14 -12.15
C ASN A 79 2.20 4.05 -11.63
N HIS A 80 2.30 4.21 -10.30
CA HIS A 80 3.40 4.94 -9.67
C HIS A 80 4.72 4.19 -9.87
N LEU A 81 4.75 2.92 -9.53
CA LEU A 81 5.95 2.09 -9.55
C LEU A 81 6.53 1.91 -10.96
N GLY A 82 5.69 1.83 -11.99
CA GLY A 82 6.14 1.77 -13.38
C GLY A 82 6.99 2.98 -13.80
N ARG A 83 6.83 4.13 -13.15
CA ARG A 83 7.64 5.33 -13.39
C ARG A 83 8.98 5.32 -12.64
N THR A 84 9.11 4.49 -11.61
CA THR A 84 10.32 4.35 -10.79
C THR A 84 11.12 3.09 -11.11
N GLY A 85 10.81 2.43 -12.24
CA GLY A 85 11.58 1.30 -12.75
C GLY A 85 11.07 -0.08 -12.32
N TRP A 86 9.99 -0.14 -11.55
CA TRP A 86 9.37 -1.41 -11.20
C TRP A 86 8.49 -1.97 -12.32
N THR A 87 8.35 -3.28 -12.32
CA THR A 87 7.45 -4.01 -13.20
C THR A 87 6.80 -5.17 -12.44
N LYS A 88 5.77 -5.77 -13.01
CA LYS A 88 5.19 -7.00 -12.45
C LYS A 88 6.18 -8.18 -12.40
N ARG A 89 7.33 -8.08 -13.09
CA ARG A 89 8.40 -9.09 -13.14
C ARG A 89 9.63 -8.69 -12.33
N SER A 90 9.59 -7.59 -11.59
CA SER A 90 10.73 -7.13 -10.77
C SER A 90 11.10 -8.12 -9.67
N LEU A 91 10.11 -8.89 -9.19
CA LEU A 91 10.29 -9.90 -8.16
C LEU A 91 9.64 -11.21 -8.58
N ALA A 92 10.28 -12.32 -8.24
CA ALA A 92 9.80 -13.67 -8.45
C ALA A 92 9.84 -14.48 -7.15
N ALA A 93 8.94 -15.46 -7.01
CA ALA A 93 9.00 -16.37 -5.87
C ALA A 93 10.37 -17.07 -5.78
N GLY A 94 10.94 -17.10 -4.59
CA GLY A 94 12.28 -17.64 -4.32
C GLY A 94 13.41 -16.61 -4.34
N ASP A 95 13.17 -15.39 -4.83
CA ASP A 95 14.18 -14.33 -4.81
C ASP A 95 14.63 -14.03 -3.37
N LYS A 96 15.95 -13.90 -3.19
CA LYS A 96 16.54 -13.42 -1.94
C LYS A 96 16.75 -11.92 -2.02
N ILE A 97 16.11 -11.20 -1.11
CA ILE A 97 16.07 -9.74 -1.09
C ILE A 97 16.41 -9.19 0.29
N SER A 98 16.77 -7.94 0.35
CA SER A 98 16.65 -7.12 1.56
C SER A 98 15.72 -5.96 1.29
N LEU A 99 15.05 -5.46 2.32
CA LEU A 99 14.09 -4.38 2.18
C LEU A 99 14.12 -3.42 3.36
N VAL A 100 13.68 -2.19 3.10
CA VAL A 100 13.44 -1.15 4.10
C VAL A 100 11.94 -0.85 4.10
N TYR A 101 11.35 -0.67 5.28
CA TYR A 101 9.92 -0.47 5.42
C TYR A 101 9.55 0.35 6.65
N TYR A 102 8.34 0.92 6.64
CA TYR A 102 7.67 1.47 7.81
C TYR A 102 6.74 0.43 8.42
N PRO A 103 6.93 0.04 9.70
CA PRO A 103 6.14 -1.02 10.32
C PRO A 103 4.68 -0.61 10.56
N LEU A 104 3.81 -1.62 10.65
CA LEU A 104 2.44 -1.44 11.12
C LEU A 104 2.43 -1.06 12.61
N LYS A 105 1.56 -0.12 12.98
CA LYS A 105 1.40 0.33 14.38
C LYS A 105 0.80 -0.71 15.31
N ASP A 106 0.05 -1.65 14.76
CA ASP A 106 -0.62 -2.72 15.52
C ASP A 106 0.28 -3.93 15.78
N GLY A 107 1.54 -3.90 15.33
CA GLY A 107 2.54 -4.94 15.57
C GLY A 107 2.41 -6.17 14.68
N ARG A 108 1.50 -6.19 13.70
CA ARG A 108 1.47 -7.28 12.70
C ARG A 108 2.77 -7.35 11.91
N LYS A 109 3.09 -8.53 11.40
CA LYS A 109 4.28 -8.81 10.60
C LYS A 109 4.16 -8.17 9.21
N GLY A 110 4.77 -7.00 9.01
CA GLY A 110 4.71 -6.26 7.75
C GLY A 110 4.73 -4.75 7.94
N GLY A 111 4.40 -4.06 6.86
CA GLY A 111 4.41 -2.60 6.81
C GLY A 111 4.27 -2.07 5.40
N PHE A 112 4.74 -0.85 5.19
CA PHE A 112 4.85 -0.22 3.89
C PHE A 112 6.32 -0.27 3.44
N ASP A 113 6.63 -1.01 2.37
CA ASP A 113 7.99 -1.12 1.86
C ASP A 113 8.38 0.14 1.07
N THR A 114 9.57 0.66 1.33
CA THR A 114 10.09 1.86 0.68
C THR A 114 11.22 1.57 -0.30
N GLN A 115 11.96 0.50 -0.04
CA GLN A 115 13.14 0.13 -0.81
C GLN A 115 13.32 -1.38 -0.79
N VAL A 116 13.65 -1.95 -1.95
CA VAL A 116 13.99 -3.37 -2.09
C VAL A 116 15.32 -3.49 -2.85
N VAL A 117 16.23 -4.28 -2.30
CA VAL A 117 17.48 -4.69 -2.98
C VAL A 117 17.24 -6.07 -3.59
N LEU A 118 17.33 -6.14 -4.91
CA LEU A 118 17.12 -7.35 -5.71
C LEU A 118 18.30 -8.32 -5.61
N PRO A 119 18.16 -9.60 -6.04
CA PRO A 119 19.26 -10.58 -6.03
C PRO A 119 20.48 -10.16 -6.83
N ASN A 120 20.33 -9.33 -7.87
CA ASN A 120 21.41 -8.79 -8.69
C ASN A 120 22.12 -7.58 -8.08
N GLY A 121 21.71 -7.13 -6.87
CA GLY A 121 22.24 -5.97 -6.17
C GLY A 121 21.60 -4.64 -6.57
N GLN A 122 20.70 -4.61 -7.56
CA GLN A 122 19.96 -3.41 -7.93
C GLN A 122 19.00 -3.02 -6.79
N THR A 123 18.95 -1.72 -6.49
CA THR A 123 18.00 -1.16 -5.53
C THR A 123 16.84 -0.51 -6.27
N LEU A 124 15.62 -0.89 -5.93
CA LEU A 124 14.40 -0.27 -6.38
C LEU A 124 13.74 0.49 -5.22
N HIS A 125 13.23 1.68 -5.52
CA HIS A 125 12.57 2.54 -4.54
C HIS A 125 11.08 2.67 -4.86
N GLN A 126 10.24 2.57 -3.83
CA GLN A 126 8.79 2.78 -3.96
C GLN A 126 8.43 4.27 -4.09
N LEU A 127 9.21 5.13 -3.42
CA LEU A 127 9.02 6.58 -3.41
C LEU A 127 10.05 7.23 -4.33
N SER A 128 9.63 8.20 -5.14
CA SER A 128 10.51 8.91 -6.09
C SER A 128 11.48 9.85 -5.39
N SER A 129 11.16 10.25 -4.15
CA SER A 129 11.97 11.12 -3.31
C SER A 129 11.72 10.82 -1.82
N PRO A 130 12.69 11.05 -0.92
CA PRO A 130 12.44 11.04 0.53
C PRO A 130 11.36 12.03 0.98
N THR A 131 11.02 13.01 0.13
CA THR A 131 9.94 13.97 0.37
C THR A 131 8.56 13.46 -0.02
N ASP A 132 8.48 12.37 -0.80
CA ASP A 132 7.20 11.73 -1.22
C ASP A 132 6.61 10.84 -0.13
N ASN A 133 6.95 11.11 1.13
CA ASN A 133 6.38 10.40 2.27
C ASN A 133 4.88 10.71 2.36
N PRO A 134 4.00 9.72 2.16
CA PRO A 134 2.55 9.92 2.21
C PRO A 134 2.01 10.40 3.58
N ALA A 135 2.86 10.40 4.61
CA ALA A 135 2.53 11.01 5.91
C ALA A 135 2.71 12.53 5.95
N LYS A 136 3.25 13.15 4.90
CA LYS A 136 3.52 14.60 4.83
C LYS A 136 2.52 15.38 3.98
N GLU A 137 1.51 14.74 3.44
CA GLU A 137 0.39 15.49 2.84
C GLU A 137 -0.45 16.09 3.96
N PRO A 138 -0.75 17.40 3.86
CA PRO A 138 -1.47 18.15 4.89
C PRO A 138 -2.94 17.72 5.01
#